data_71cc6dc41a097a67102e4cd19cf4a08f
#
_entry.id   71cc6dc41a097a67102e4cd19cf4a08f
#
_cell.length_a   1.000
_cell.length_b   1.000
_cell.length_c   1.000
_cell.angle_alpha   90.00
_cell.angle_beta   90.00
_cell.angle_gamma   90.00
#
_symmetry.space_group_name_H-M   'P 1'
#
loop_
_entity.id
_entity.type
_entity.pdbx_description
1 polymer ?
#
loop_
_entity_poly.entity_id
_entity_poly.type
_entity_poly.pdbx_seq_one_letter_code
_entity_poly.pdbx_strand_id
1 'polypeptide(L)' 'MTTCVFIQIRCKPGTTYKVAEDIALREIHSELYSTSGEYDLLMKLYIPNDHDVGKFINDELLGIPGIERSLTTMTFKVF' A
#
# COMPACT_ATOMS: atom_id res chain seq x y z
N MET A 1 -14.12 13.03 5.37
CA MET A 1 -14.23 11.59 5.59
C MET A 1 -13.22 10.84 4.75
N THR A 2 -12.95 9.61 5.11
CA THR A 2 -11.93 8.81 4.45
C THR A 2 -12.49 7.47 4.01
N THR A 3 -11.81 6.85 3.05
CA THR A 3 -12.08 5.49 2.62
C THR A 3 -10.92 4.60 3.05
N CYS A 4 -11.24 3.49 3.70
CA CYS A 4 -10.25 2.48 4.06
C CYS A 4 -9.90 1.66 2.82
N VAL A 5 -8.61 1.52 2.57
CA VAL A 5 -8.09 0.80 1.40
C VAL A 5 -7.03 -0.20 1.88
N PHE A 6 -7.06 -1.39 1.31
CA PHE A 6 -6.01 -2.39 1.53
C PHE A 6 -5.20 -2.55 0.25
N ILE A 7 -3.89 -2.60 0.39
CA ILE A 7 -3.00 -2.79 -0.74
C ILE A 7 -2.04 -3.94 -0.43
N GLN A 8 -2.06 -4.95 -1.30
CA GLN A 8 -1.08 -6.02 -1.25
C GLN A 8 0.03 -5.68 -2.24
N ILE A 9 1.27 -5.85 -1.81
CA ILE A 9 2.43 -5.42 -2.59
C ILE A 9 3.36 -6.61 -2.79
N ARG A 10 3.71 -6.85 -4.06
CA ARG A 10 4.75 -7.81 -4.40
C ARG A 10 6.03 -7.05 -4.67
N CYS A 11 7.09 -7.44 -3.97
CA CYS A 11 8.40 -6.82 -4.08
C CYS A 11 9.34 -7.69 -4.92
N LYS A 12 10.30 -7.05 -5.57
CA LYS A 12 11.38 -7.78 -6.20
C LYS A 12 12.16 -8.55 -5.13
N PRO A 13 12.72 -9.73 -5.47
CA PRO A 13 13.44 -10.53 -4.49
C PRO A 13 14.51 -9.73 -3.74
N GLY A 14 14.51 -9.86 -2.43
CA GLY A 14 15.47 -9.20 -1.56
C GLY A 14 15.20 -7.75 -1.23
N THR A 15 14.09 -7.16 -1.71
CA THR A 15 13.81 -5.74 -1.50
C THR A 15 12.68 -5.45 -0.51
N THR A 16 12.04 -6.47 0.03
CA THR A 16 10.82 -6.29 0.84
C THR A 16 11.00 -5.32 1.99
N TYR A 17 12.05 -5.47 2.79
CA TYR A 17 12.24 -4.61 3.95
C TYR A 17 12.64 -3.19 3.56
N LYS A 18 13.39 -3.03 2.48
CA LYS A 18 13.70 -1.69 1.97
C LYS A 18 12.46 -0.99 1.47
N VAL A 19 11.57 -1.69 0.76
CA VAL A 19 10.30 -1.14 0.31
C VAL A 19 9.45 -0.74 1.51
N ALA A 20 9.35 -1.60 2.53
CA ALA A 20 8.61 -1.31 3.75
C ALA A 20 9.15 -0.06 4.45
N GLU A 21 10.47 0.07 4.53
CA GLU A 21 11.11 1.24 5.11
C GLU A 21 10.75 2.51 4.34
N ASP A 22 10.80 2.46 3.02
CA ASP A 22 10.45 3.60 2.18
C ASP A 22 8.98 4.01 2.35
N ILE A 23 8.07 3.03 2.46
CA ILE A 23 6.66 3.30 2.75
C ILE A 23 6.52 3.96 4.12
N ALA A 24 7.19 3.41 5.12
CA ALA A 24 7.11 3.94 6.48
C ALA A 24 7.59 5.39 6.57
N LEU A 25 8.64 5.73 5.84
CA LEU A 25 9.17 7.09 5.81
C LEU A 25 8.19 8.09 5.17
N ARG A 26 7.33 7.63 4.29
CA ARG A 26 6.31 8.48 3.67
C ARG A 26 5.10 8.70 4.56
N GLU A 27 4.95 7.90 5.61
CA GLU A 27 3.85 8.02 6.59
C GLU A 27 2.45 7.96 5.97
N ILE A 28 2.30 7.20 4.90
CA ILE A 28 1.00 7.06 4.20
C ILE A 28 0.16 5.91 4.75
N HIS A 29 0.77 4.99 5.47
CA HIS A 29 0.09 3.79 5.98
C HIS A 29 -0.53 4.02 7.35
N SER A 30 -1.63 3.32 7.62
CA SER A 30 -2.17 3.14 8.95
C SER A 30 -1.56 1.90 9.61
N GLU A 31 -1.47 0.82 8.84
CA GLU A 31 -0.84 -0.43 9.28
C GLU A 31 -0.06 -1.00 8.09
N LEU A 32 1.07 -1.61 8.38
CA LEU A 32 1.92 -2.21 7.36
C LEU A 32 2.53 -3.50 7.92
N TYR A 33 2.31 -4.60 7.22
CA TYR A 33 2.77 -5.91 7.64
C TYR A 33 3.55 -6.60 6.53
N SER A 34 4.58 -7.36 6.89
CA SER A 34 5.12 -8.35 5.98
C SER A 34 4.26 -9.60 6.07
N THR A 35 4.05 -10.26 4.94
CA THR A 35 3.14 -11.40 4.87
C THR A 35 3.77 -12.56 4.12
N SER A 36 3.21 -13.74 4.34
CA SER A 36 3.52 -14.92 3.55
C SER A 36 2.61 -14.97 2.31
N GLY A 37 2.92 -15.85 1.38
CA GLY A 37 2.12 -16.09 0.21
C GLY A 37 2.62 -15.34 -1.01
N GLU A 38 1.71 -15.02 -1.91
CA GLU A 38 2.05 -14.43 -3.20
C GLU A 38 2.53 -12.99 -3.09
N TYR A 39 2.05 -12.26 -2.09
CA TYR A 39 2.44 -10.86 -1.86
C TYR A 39 3.32 -10.77 -0.62
N ASP A 40 4.23 -9.82 -0.62
CA ASP A 40 5.23 -9.67 0.43
C ASP A 40 4.81 -8.73 1.54
N LEU A 41 3.99 -7.73 1.21
CA LEU A 41 3.52 -6.73 2.15
C LEU A 41 2.00 -6.55 2.03
N LEU A 42 1.38 -6.25 3.17
CA LEU A 42 -0.02 -5.84 3.23
C LEU A 42 -0.10 -4.50 3.94
N MET A 43 -0.68 -3.52 3.27
CA MET A 43 -0.84 -2.18 3.81
C MET A 43 -2.31 -1.83 3.96
N LYS A 44 -2.65 -1.22 5.10
CA LYS A 44 -3.94 -0.60 5.31
C LYS A 44 -3.73 0.91 5.38
N LEU A 45 -4.55 1.66 4.66
CA LEU A 45 -4.46 3.11 4.70
C LEU A 45 -5.84 3.73 4.56
N TYR A 46 -5.93 5.00 4.94
CA TYR A 46 -7.16 5.79 4.81
C TYR A 46 -6.89 6.93 3.85
N ILE A 47 -7.70 7.02 2.81
CA ILE A 47 -7.57 8.04 1.77
C ILE A 47 -8.77 8.98 1.86
N PRO A 48 -8.56 10.30 1.91
CA PRO A 48 -9.68 11.23 1.92
C PRO A 48 -10.59 11.03 0.71
N ASN A 49 -11.90 11.16 0.93
CA ASN A 49 -12.89 10.87 -0.12
C ASN A 49 -12.81 11.83 -1.31
N ASP A 50 -12.22 13.00 -1.13
CA ASP A 50 -12.04 13.98 -2.19
C ASP A 50 -10.79 13.71 -3.06
N HIS A 51 -10.02 12.68 -2.73
CA HIS A 51 -8.86 12.28 -3.52
C HIS A 51 -9.21 11.16 -4.48
N ASP A 52 -8.55 11.18 -5.64
CA ASP A 52 -8.58 10.06 -6.57
C ASP A 52 -7.67 8.95 -6.03
N VAL A 53 -8.25 7.82 -5.65
CA VAL A 53 -7.51 6.72 -5.03
C VAL A 53 -6.44 6.17 -5.95
N GLY A 54 -6.77 5.95 -7.22
CA GLY A 54 -5.80 5.44 -8.19
C GLY A 54 -4.61 6.37 -8.37
N LYS A 55 -4.87 7.67 -8.45
CA LYS A 55 -3.82 8.66 -8.58
C LYS A 55 -2.97 8.74 -7.31
N PHE A 56 -3.60 8.69 -6.14
CA PHE A 56 -2.87 8.70 -4.88
C PHE A 56 -1.89 7.52 -4.80
N ILE A 57 -2.36 6.32 -5.14
CA ILE A 57 -1.52 5.13 -5.10
C ILE A 57 -0.38 5.24 -6.11
N ASN A 58 -0.68 5.71 -7.32
CA ASN A 58 0.33 5.87 -8.35
C ASN A 58 1.42 6.86 -7.92
N ASP A 59 1.02 8.00 -7.37
CA ASP A 59 1.95 9.07 -7.01
C ASP A 59 2.75 8.73 -5.75
N GLU A 60 2.11 8.12 -4.76
CA GLU A 60 2.73 7.93 -3.44
C GLU A 60 3.38 6.56 -3.27
N LEU A 61 2.95 5.55 -4.00
CA LEU A 61 3.40 4.18 -3.77
C LEU A 61 4.21 3.61 -4.94
N LEU A 62 3.68 3.70 -6.15
CA LEU A 62 4.21 2.93 -7.27
C LEU A 62 5.56 3.44 -7.78
N GLY A 63 5.99 4.62 -7.36
CA GLY A 63 7.32 5.13 -7.66
C GLY A 63 8.42 4.59 -6.74
N ILE A 64 8.08 3.85 -5.70
CA ILE A 64 9.07 3.30 -4.77
C ILE A 64 9.85 2.17 -5.44
N PRO A 65 11.19 2.25 -5.48
CA PRO A 65 12.00 1.18 -6.07
C PRO A 65 11.77 -0.16 -5.36
N GLY A 66 11.70 -1.23 -6.12
CA GLY A 66 11.52 -2.58 -5.59
C GLY A 66 10.10 -3.10 -5.62
N ILE A 67 9.11 -2.24 -5.84
CA ILE A 67 7.73 -2.70 -6.00
C ILE A 67 7.59 -3.28 -7.41
N GLU A 68 7.19 -4.55 -7.46
CA GLU A 68 6.97 -5.23 -8.73
C GLU A 68 5.53 -5.08 -9.19
N ARG A 69 4.58 -5.27 -8.29
CA ARG A 69 3.14 -5.06 -8.57
C ARG A 69 2.38 -4.88 -7.28
N SER A 70 1.18 -4.37 -7.41
CA SER A 70 0.27 -4.18 -6.27
C SER A 70 -1.14 -4.60 -6.64
N LEU A 71 -1.91 -4.95 -5.61
CA LEU A 71 -3.33 -5.25 -5.73
C LEU A 71 -4.06 -4.42 -4.69
N THR A 72 -4.90 -3.50 -5.16
CA THR A 72 -5.66 -2.60 -4.30
C THR A 72 -7.06 -3.15 -4.10
N THR A 73 -7.49 -3.21 -2.84
CA THR A 73 -8.86 -3.58 -2.48
C THR A 73 -9.55 -2.38 -1.84
N MET A 74 -10.58 -1.89 -2.51
CA MET A 74 -11.43 -0.85 -1.98
C MET A 74 -12.41 -1.46 -0.99
N THR A 75 -12.73 -0.73 0.06
CA THR A 75 -13.76 -1.17 1.00
C THR A 75 -14.99 -0.29 0.87
N PHE A 76 -16.15 -0.85 1.24
CA PHE A 76 -17.41 -0.13 1.12
C PHE A 76 -18.03 0.17 2.49
N LYS A 77 -18.13 -0.83 3.34
CA LYS A 77 -18.82 -0.68 4.62
C LYS A 77 -18.08 -1.43 5.73
N VAL A 78 -17.98 -0.77 6.86
CA VAL A 78 -17.47 -1.40 8.09
C VAL A 78 -18.67 -1.96 8.84
N PHE A 79 -18.60 -3.22 9.20
CA PHE A 79 -19.63 -3.87 9.99
C PHE A 79 -19.27 -3.92 11.47
#